data_14fdd3b94a86f341485212bf3b612419
#
_entry.id   14fdd3b94a86f341485212bf3b612419
#
_cell.length_a   1.000
_cell.length_b   1.000
_cell.length_c   1.000
_cell.angle_alpha   90.00
_cell.angle_beta   90.00
_cell.angle_gamma   90.00
#
_symmetry.space_group_name_H-M   'P 1'
#
loop_
_entity.id
_entity.type
_entity.pdbx_description
1 polymer ?
#
loop_
_entity_poly.entity_id
_entity_poly.type
_entity_poly.pdbx_seq_one_letter_code
_entity_poly.pdbx_strand_id
1 'polypeptide(L)'
;MAKATKKVIKRRRERKVVEKGAAHIRSSFNNTMVTITDLEGNALSWASSGGLGFRGSRKSTPFAAQTAAETAAKAAIDSCGLKSVEVYVKGPGQGREAAIRALQSAGLEVVSIKDVTPIPHNGCRPPKRRRV
;
A
#
# COMPACT_ATOMS: atom_id res chain seq x y z
N MET A 1 -28.06 -21.51 -29.41
CA MET A 1 -28.30 -21.01 -28.95
C MET A 1 -27.48 -20.23 -28.43
N ALA A 2 -27.32 -19.66 -29.07
CA ALA A 2 -26.50 -18.72 -28.84
C ALA A 2 -26.58 -18.28 -27.52
N LYS A 3 -26.04 -18.96 -26.75
CA LYS A 3 -25.83 -18.36 -25.72
C LYS A 3 -25.41 -17.13 -25.97
N ALA A 4 -26.21 -16.27 -26.09
CA ALA A 4 -25.85 -15.00 -25.74
C ALA A 4 -24.83 -15.09 -24.69
N THR A 5 -23.69 -15.52 -25.13
CA THR A 5 -22.60 -15.15 -24.35
C THR A 5 -22.85 -13.73 -24.13
N LYS A 6 -23.36 -13.43 -23.06
CA LYS A 6 -23.28 -12.16 -22.53
C LYS A 6 -21.90 -11.82 -22.61
N LYS A 7 -21.49 -11.30 -23.68
CA LYS A 7 -20.40 -10.46 -23.67
C LYS A 7 -20.66 -9.52 -22.55
N VAL A 8 -20.18 -9.88 -21.45
CA VAL A 8 -19.95 -8.93 -20.44
C VAL A 8 -19.05 -7.93 -21.13
N ILE A 9 -19.66 -6.92 -21.66
CA ILE A 9 -18.95 -5.75 -22.07
C ILE A 9 -18.31 -5.27 -20.80
N LYS A 10 -17.12 -5.75 -20.60
CA LYS A 10 -16.28 -5.14 -19.64
C LYS A 10 -16.14 -3.73 -20.14
N ARG A 11 -16.88 -2.83 -19.55
CA ARG A 11 -16.63 -1.43 -19.70
C ARG A 11 -15.15 -1.28 -19.49
N ARG A 12 -14.43 -1.07 -20.57
CA ARG A 12 -13.03 -0.71 -20.47
C ARG A 12 -13.01 0.50 -19.58
N ARG A 13 -12.63 0.29 -18.36
CA ARG A 13 -12.27 1.39 -17.52
C ARG A 13 -11.17 2.13 -18.27
N GLU A 14 -11.47 3.34 -18.68
CA GLU A 14 -10.48 4.20 -19.27
C GLU A 14 -9.28 4.15 -18.33
N ARG A 15 -8.13 3.79 -18.89
CA ARG A 15 -6.92 3.78 -18.12
C ARG A 15 -6.62 5.18 -17.67
N LYS A 16 -6.84 5.44 -16.40
CA LYS A 16 -6.53 6.70 -15.85
C LYS A 16 -5.00 6.78 -15.77
N VAL A 17 -4.41 7.68 -16.54
CA VAL A 17 -2.97 7.91 -16.46
C VAL A 17 -2.72 8.85 -15.29
N VAL A 18 -2.00 8.36 -14.29
CA VAL A 18 -1.65 9.14 -13.11
C VAL A 18 -0.13 9.16 -13.01
N GLU A 19 0.46 10.33 -13.18
CA GLU A 19 1.92 10.48 -13.08
C GLU A 19 2.39 10.68 -11.65
N LYS A 20 1.63 11.43 -10.87
CA LYS A 20 1.94 11.70 -9.48
C LYS A 20 0.88 11.08 -8.58
N GLY A 21 1.30 10.40 -7.56
CA GLY A 21 0.40 9.77 -6.62
C GLY A 21 0.91 9.83 -5.20
N ALA A 22 0.24 9.12 -4.33
CA ALA A 22 0.62 9.00 -2.94
C ALA A 22 0.73 7.52 -2.57
N ALA A 23 1.74 7.17 -1.81
CA ALA A 23 1.89 5.82 -1.27
C ALA A 23 1.60 5.88 0.22
N HIS A 24 0.58 5.16 0.65
CA HIS A 24 0.18 5.10 2.05
C HIS A 24 0.69 3.77 2.62
N ILE A 25 1.64 3.86 3.53
CA ILE A 25 2.23 2.69 4.17
C ILE A 25 1.74 2.63 5.61
N ARG A 26 0.96 1.61 5.92
CA ARG A 26 0.51 1.36 7.29
C ARG A 26 1.30 0.17 7.83
N SER A 27 2.18 0.43 8.78
CA SER A 27 3.03 -0.59 9.36
C SER A 27 2.68 -0.80 10.82
N SER A 28 2.08 -1.95 11.12
CA SER A 28 1.83 -2.36 12.49
C SER A 28 2.91 -3.34 12.94
N PHE A 29 2.88 -3.73 14.20
CA PHE A 29 3.84 -4.73 14.70
C PHE A 29 3.67 -6.09 14.04
N ASN A 30 2.51 -6.37 13.47
CA ASN A 30 2.18 -7.68 12.91
C ASN A 30 2.11 -7.71 11.38
N ASN A 31 1.99 -6.59 10.73
CA ASN A 31 1.74 -6.55 9.29
C ASN A 31 2.12 -5.20 8.69
N THR A 32 2.32 -5.18 7.39
CA THR A 32 2.54 -3.94 6.64
C THR A 32 1.59 -3.92 5.45
N MET A 33 0.88 -2.83 5.28
CA MET A 33 -0.04 -2.63 4.17
C MET A 33 0.41 -1.42 3.36
N VAL A 34 0.47 -1.57 2.06
CA VAL A 34 0.85 -0.50 1.14
C VAL A 34 -0.31 -0.24 0.18
N THR A 35 -0.79 0.98 0.14
CA THR A 35 -1.83 1.40 -0.79
C THR A 35 -1.31 2.56 -1.60
N ILE A 36 -1.36 2.46 -2.90
CA ILE A 36 -0.94 3.54 -3.79
C ILE A 36 -2.20 4.18 -4.35
N THR A 37 -2.28 5.48 -4.18
CA THR A 37 -3.44 6.28 -4.58
C THR A 37 -2.99 7.42 -5.48
N ASP A 38 -3.97 8.09 -6.12
CA ASP A 38 -3.70 9.36 -6.75
C ASP A 38 -3.68 10.47 -5.69
N LEU A 39 -3.46 11.71 -6.10
CA LEU A 39 -3.40 12.84 -5.15
C LEU A 39 -4.77 13.15 -4.52
N GLU A 40 -5.85 12.68 -5.12
CA GLU A 40 -7.20 12.86 -4.61
C GLU A 40 -7.60 11.77 -3.60
N GLY A 41 -6.81 10.73 -3.46
CA GLY A 41 -7.06 9.63 -2.54
C GLY A 41 -7.74 8.41 -3.13
N ASN A 42 -7.92 8.35 -4.46
CA ASN A 42 -8.49 7.18 -5.11
C ASN A 42 -7.46 6.07 -5.22
N ALA A 43 -7.75 4.89 -4.72
CA ALA A 43 -6.81 3.77 -4.71
C ALA A 43 -6.53 3.27 -6.14
N LEU A 44 -5.25 3.15 -6.47
CA LEU A 44 -4.80 2.62 -7.75
C LEU A 44 -4.35 1.17 -7.63
N SER A 45 -3.63 0.86 -6.56
CA SER A 45 -3.19 -0.50 -6.27
C SER A 45 -2.92 -0.64 -4.78
N TRP A 46 -2.90 -1.86 -4.30
CA TRP A 46 -2.59 -2.14 -2.91
C TRP A 46 -2.00 -3.55 -2.76
N ALA A 47 -1.23 -3.73 -1.71
CA ALA A 47 -0.71 -5.03 -1.33
C ALA A 47 -0.44 -5.04 0.17
N SER A 48 -0.44 -6.22 0.76
CA SER A 48 -0.08 -6.38 2.16
C SER A 48 0.79 -7.61 2.32
N SER A 49 1.54 -7.66 3.41
CA SER A 49 2.37 -8.83 3.71
C SER A 49 1.53 -10.09 3.82
N GLY A 50 0.38 -10.01 4.48
CA GLY A 50 -0.53 -11.15 4.62
C GLY A 50 -1.13 -11.61 3.30
N GLY A 51 -1.41 -10.67 2.40
CA GLY A 51 -1.99 -10.96 1.08
C GLY A 51 -1.01 -11.65 0.13
N LEU A 52 0.29 -11.55 0.38
CA LEU A 52 1.32 -12.18 -0.45
C LEU A 52 1.72 -13.57 0.03
N GLY A 53 1.04 -14.11 1.03
CA GLY A 53 1.30 -15.45 1.53
C GLY A 53 2.18 -15.55 2.76
N PHE A 54 2.69 -14.43 3.28
CA PHE A 54 3.40 -14.43 4.55
C PHE A 54 2.40 -14.66 5.69
N ARG A 55 2.71 -15.55 6.58
CA ARG A 55 1.83 -15.94 7.69
C ARG A 55 2.53 -15.83 9.04
N GLY A 56 1.76 -15.56 10.08
CA GLY A 56 2.26 -15.47 11.45
C GLY A 56 3.31 -14.38 11.60
N SER A 57 4.42 -14.68 12.25
CA SER A 57 5.49 -13.72 12.50
C SER A 57 6.22 -13.24 11.22
N ARG A 58 6.08 -13.95 10.13
CA ARG A 58 6.71 -13.57 8.85
C ARG A 58 6.12 -12.29 8.26
N LYS A 59 4.86 -11.97 8.59
CA LYS A 59 4.20 -10.75 8.10
C LYS A 59 4.84 -9.47 8.64
N SER A 60 5.46 -9.54 9.80
CA SER A 60 6.04 -8.36 10.44
C SER A 60 7.47 -8.07 10.01
N THR A 61 8.05 -8.90 9.15
CA THR A 61 9.44 -8.74 8.75
C THR A 61 9.61 -7.61 7.74
N PRO A 62 10.77 -6.93 7.72
CA PRO A 62 11.07 -5.93 6.70
C PRO A 62 11.04 -6.50 5.28
N PHE A 63 11.45 -7.75 5.10
CA PHE A 63 11.40 -8.40 3.79
C PHE A 63 9.96 -8.52 3.25
N ALA A 64 9.02 -8.86 4.12
CA ALA A 64 7.61 -8.94 3.73
C ALA A 64 7.07 -7.57 3.33
N ALA A 65 7.43 -6.52 4.06
CA ALA A 65 7.06 -5.15 3.72
C ALA A 65 7.66 -4.72 2.39
N GLN A 66 8.90 -5.05 2.14
CA GLN A 66 9.58 -4.78 0.87
C GLN A 66 8.83 -5.44 -0.29
N THR A 67 8.49 -6.70 -0.16
CA THR A 67 7.78 -7.46 -1.20
C THR A 67 6.39 -6.86 -1.46
N ALA A 68 5.68 -6.47 -0.41
CA ALA A 68 4.37 -5.83 -0.53
C ALA A 68 4.47 -4.50 -1.28
N ALA A 69 5.44 -3.66 -0.93
CA ALA A 69 5.65 -2.37 -1.59
C ALA A 69 6.03 -2.54 -3.06
N GLU A 70 6.91 -3.47 -3.37
CA GLU A 70 7.28 -3.76 -4.76
C GLU A 70 6.08 -4.21 -5.59
N THR A 71 5.26 -5.09 -5.04
CA THR A 71 4.08 -5.60 -5.73
C THR A 71 3.09 -4.47 -6.03
N ALA A 72 2.80 -3.64 -5.02
CA ALA A 72 1.89 -2.50 -5.19
C ALA A 72 2.44 -1.49 -6.20
N ALA A 73 3.74 -1.19 -6.12
CA ALA A 73 4.38 -0.24 -7.02
C ALA A 73 4.36 -0.71 -8.47
N LYS A 74 4.70 -1.97 -8.71
CA LYS A 74 4.68 -2.53 -10.07
C LYS A 74 3.27 -2.51 -10.65
N ALA A 75 2.27 -2.88 -9.85
CA ALA A 75 0.88 -2.85 -10.29
C ALA A 75 0.43 -1.44 -10.65
N ALA A 76 0.81 -0.43 -9.87
CA ALA A 76 0.47 0.97 -10.15
C ALA A 76 1.17 1.47 -11.41
N ILE A 77 2.44 1.15 -11.59
CA ILE A 77 3.20 1.55 -12.78
C ILE A 77 2.58 0.94 -14.04
N ASP A 78 2.25 -0.35 -13.99
CA ASP A 78 1.70 -1.05 -15.13
C ASP A 78 0.29 -0.57 -15.49
N SER A 79 -0.52 -0.27 -14.48
CA SER A 79 -1.92 0.12 -14.67
C SER A 79 -2.11 1.59 -14.99
N CYS A 80 -1.34 2.47 -14.36
CA CYS A 80 -1.58 3.92 -14.39
C CYS A 80 -0.39 4.73 -14.88
N GLY A 81 0.75 4.09 -15.12
CA GLY A 81 1.95 4.81 -15.56
C GLY A 81 2.51 5.74 -14.48
N LEU A 82 2.36 5.39 -13.22
CA LEU A 82 2.81 6.20 -12.10
C LEU A 82 4.32 6.42 -12.15
N LYS A 83 4.78 7.65 -11.95
CA LYS A 83 6.22 7.99 -12.00
C LYS A 83 6.76 8.46 -10.67
N SER A 84 6.00 9.24 -9.93
CA SER A 84 6.45 9.78 -8.64
C SER A 84 5.36 9.65 -7.59
N VAL A 85 5.78 9.54 -6.34
CA VAL A 85 4.86 9.38 -5.20
C VAL A 85 5.32 10.23 -4.03
N GLU A 86 4.32 10.69 -3.27
CA GLU A 86 4.55 11.23 -1.94
C GLU A 86 4.26 10.08 -0.98
N VAL A 87 5.15 9.85 -0.02
CA VAL A 87 4.99 8.73 0.91
C VAL A 87 4.43 9.21 2.24
N TYR A 88 3.36 8.58 2.68
CA TYR A 88 2.75 8.82 3.99
C TYR A 88 2.87 7.54 4.80
N VAL A 89 3.67 7.59 5.85
CA VAL A 89 3.94 6.43 6.70
C VAL A 89 3.15 6.53 7.99
N LYS A 90 2.51 5.45 8.38
CA LYS A 90 1.67 5.40 9.57
C LYS A 90 1.97 4.14 10.36
N GLY A 91 2.20 4.29 11.65
CA GLY A 91 2.40 3.18 12.57
C GLY A 91 3.86 2.86 12.89
N PRO A 92 4.09 2.08 13.95
CA PRO A 92 5.43 1.84 14.48
C PRO A 92 6.13 0.58 13.97
N GLY A 93 5.59 -0.11 12.97
CA GLY A 93 6.11 -1.40 12.52
C GLY A 93 7.52 -1.34 11.94
N GLN A 94 8.18 -2.47 11.89
CA GLN A 94 9.54 -2.59 11.38
C GLN A 94 9.64 -2.41 9.85
N GLY A 95 8.52 -2.58 9.15
CA GLY A 95 8.49 -2.53 7.69
C GLY A 95 8.51 -1.12 7.08
N ARG A 96 8.48 -0.08 7.89
CA ARG A 96 8.38 1.31 7.41
C ARG A 96 9.46 1.66 6.38
N GLU A 97 10.71 1.54 6.78
CA GLU A 97 11.83 1.92 5.93
C GLU A 97 12.01 0.99 4.74
N ALA A 98 11.84 -0.31 4.96
CA ALA A 98 11.96 -1.30 3.90
C ALA A 98 10.93 -1.06 2.79
N ALA A 99 9.71 -0.71 3.16
CA ALA A 99 8.66 -0.39 2.19
C ALA A 99 9.01 0.86 1.35
N ILE A 100 9.52 1.90 1.99
CA ILE A 100 9.92 3.13 1.30
C ILE A 100 11.05 2.84 0.30
N ARG A 101 12.06 2.09 0.72
CA ARG A 101 13.17 1.70 -0.16
C ARG A 101 12.69 0.86 -1.33
N ALA A 102 11.76 -0.02 -1.09
CA ALA A 102 11.20 -0.87 -2.13
C ALA A 102 10.45 -0.06 -3.20
N LEU A 103 9.75 1.00 -2.81
CA LEU A 103 9.10 1.89 -3.76
C LEU A 103 10.12 2.55 -4.69
N GLN A 104 11.27 2.98 -4.16
CA GLN A 104 12.35 3.55 -4.97
C GLN A 104 12.96 2.49 -5.89
N SER A 105 13.17 1.29 -5.41
CA SER A 105 13.73 0.19 -6.19
C SER A 105 12.82 -0.26 -7.32
N ALA A 106 11.51 -0.11 -7.15
CA ALA A 106 10.54 -0.46 -8.18
C ALA A 106 10.47 0.56 -9.33
N GLY A 107 11.12 1.69 -9.18
CA GLY A 107 11.18 2.71 -10.21
C GLY A 107 10.37 3.97 -9.95
N LEU A 108 9.79 4.09 -8.76
CA LEU A 108 9.05 5.30 -8.39
C LEU A 108 9.98 6.32 -7.76
N GLU A 109 9.82 7.58 -8.14
CA GLU A 109 10.54 8.67 -7.52
C GLU A 109 9.80 9.09 -6.25
N VAL A 110 10.47 9.07 -5.11
CA VAL A 110 9.89 9.50 -3.84
C VAL A 110 10.16 10.99 -3.68
N VAL A 111 9.11 11.79 -3.76
CA VAL A 111 9.20 13.25 -3.70
C VAL A 111 9.31 13.73 -2.25
N SER A 112 8.51 13.15 -1.37
CA SER A 112 8.52 13.51 0.05
C SER A 112 8.09 12.33 0.90
N ILE A 113 8.51 12.34 2.15
CA ILE A 113 8.16 11.31 3.13
C ILE A 113 7.60 12.03 4.35
N LYS A 114 6.36 11.68 4.72
CA LYS A 114 5.71 12.26 5.90
C LYS A 114 5.24 11.16 6.83
N ASP A 115 5.45 11.35 8.12
CA ASP A 115 4.92 10.45 9.13
C ASP A 115 3.57 11.00 9.57
N VAL A 116 2.51 10.25 9.31
CA VAL A 116 1.13 10.64 9.62
C VAL A 116 0.52 9.76 10.71
N THR A 117 1.36 9.15 11.54
CA THR A 117 0.89 8.33 12.65
C THR A 117 -0.02 9.17 13.56
N PRO A 118 -1.26 8.73 13.81
CA PRO A 118 -2.19 9.51 14.63
C PRO A 118 -1.75 9.53 16.08
N ILE A 119 -1.75 10.72 16.67
CA ILE A 119 -1.46 10.91 18.08
C ILE A 119 -2.72 11.49 18.72
N PRO A 120 -3.42 10.70 19.56
CA PRO A 120 -4.64 11.22 20.18
C PRO A 120 -4.33 12.30 21.21
N HIS A 121 -5.20 13.32 21.27
CA HIS A 121 -5.13 14.37 22.29
C HIS A 121 -5.94 13.91 23.49
N ASN A 122 -5.46 12.93 24.24
CA ASN A 122 -6.15 12.25 25.32
C ASN A 122 -7.43 11.49 24.92
N GLY A 123 -7.54 11.09 23.69
CA GLY A 123 -8.72 10.41 23.12
C GLY A 123 -9.41 9.35 23.98
N CYS A 124 -9.81 8.27 23.38
CA CYS A 124 -10.50 7.20 24.09
C CYS A 124 -9.57 6.46 25.05
N ARG A 125 -10.15 5.97 26.15
CA ARG A 125 -9.38 5.12 27.07
C ARG A 125 -8.84 3.91 26.33
N PRO A 126 -7.51 3.63 26.44
CA PRO A 126 -6.92 2.46 25.79
C PRO A 126 -7.48 1.17 26.37
N PRO A 127 -7.41 0.08 25.59
CA PRO A 127 -7.90 -1.20 26.07
C PRO A 127 -7.05 -1.72 27.23
N LYS A 128 -7.61 -2.69 27.94
CA LYS A 128 -6.98 -3.37 29.03
C LYS A 128 -5.63 -3.93 28.63
N ARG A 129 -4.69 -3.88 29.56
CA ARG A 129 -3.35 -4.42 29.35
C ARG A 129 -3.41 -5.91 29.00
N ARG A 130 -2.70 -6.29 27.97
CA ARG A 130 -2.64 -7.69 27.55
C ARG A 130 -1.95 -8.54 28.61
N ARG A 131 -2.59 -9.65 28.95
CA ARG A 131 -1.95 -10.64 29.81
C ARG A 131 -0.97 -11.45 28.97
N VAL A 132 0.25 -11.50 29.41
CA VAL A 132 1.29 -12.29 28.73
C VAL A 132 1.53 -13.57 29.50
#